data_acc50372d5e361632b362024040fcccc
#
_entry.id   acc50372d5e361632b362024040fcccc
#
_cell.length_a   1.000
_cell.length_b   1.000
_cell.length_c   1.000
_cell.angle_alpha   90.00
_cell.angle_beta   90.00
_cell.angle_gamma   90.00
#
_symmetry.space_group_name_H-M   'P 1'
#
loop_
_entity.id
_entity.type
_entity.pdbx_description
1 polymer ?
#
loop_
_entity_poly.entity_id
_entity_poly.type
_entity_poly.pdbx_seq_one_letter_code
_entity_poly.pdbx_strand_id
1 'polypeptide(L)'
;VANLVLGAGGVVGAPLTEDPRVDLVSFTGGLVTGRRIMAAAAPTVKKVALELGGKNPNIVFADADFETAVDYALMAVFLHSGQVCSAGARLLVQDELHDRFVDELVARAGRIKLGGPFEEDARSGPLISAAHRDKVEAYVAEGIAEGAVLRCGGARPDDPALADGFYYPPTVLDECATSMSVVRDESFGPVLTVERFRDEDDAVRLANDTVYGLAGAVWTQDGGRAHRVASRLRAGTVWINDFHPYVPQAEWGGMKQSGFGRELGPAGLAEYQEAKHIWRNAAATPQRWFE
;
A
#
# COMPACT_ATOMS: atom_id res chain seq x y z
N VAL A 1 -23.57 -3.87 -18.99
CA VAL A 1 -22.85 -3.66 -20.25
C VAL A 1 -21.52 -2.99 -19.94
N ALA A 2 -20.40 -3.60 -20.36
CA ALA A 2 -19.06 -3.09 -20.14
C ALA A 2 -18.52 -2.47 -21.43
N ASN A 3 -17.89 -1.30 -21.33
CA ASN A 3 -17.23 -0.61 -22.43
C ASN A 3 -15.78 -0.32 -22.03
N LEU A 4 -14.84 -0.49 -22.97
CA LEU A 4 -13.43 -0.20 -22.79
C LEU A 4 -13.03 1.00 -23.65
N VAL A 5 -12.44 2.03 -23.02
CA VAL A 5 -11.85 3.19 -23.69
C VAL A 5 -10.41 3.31 -23.23
N LEU A 6 -9.46 3.31 -24.18
CA LEU A 6 -8.03 3.43 -23.90
C LEU A 6 -7.53 4.84 -24.18
N GLY A 7 -6.59 5.33 -23.37
CA GLY A 7 -5.98 6.64 -23.55
C GLY A 7 -5.32 7.18 -22.30
N ALA A 8 -4.64 8.31 -22.42
CA ALA A 8 -4.03 8.98 -21.28
C ALA A 8 -5.10 9.47 -20.30
N GLY A 9 -4.82 9.36 -19.00
CA GLY A 9 -5.77 9.70 -17.94
C GLY A 9 -6.33 11.13 -18.03
N GLY A 10 -5.52 12.10 -18.43
CA GLY A 10 -5.98 13.49 -18.64
C GLY A 10 -6.88 13.68 -19.87
N VAL A 11 -6.86 12.74 -20.82
CA VAL A 11 -7.66 12.80 -22.05
C VAL A 11 -8.95 11.99 -21.97
N VAL A 12 -8.88 10.83 -21.32
CA VAL A 12 -10.04 9.91 -21.21
C VAL A 12 -10.63 9.94 -19.80
N GLY A 13 -9.79 9.86 -18.76
CA GLY A 13 -10.25 9.76 -17.38
C GLY A 13 -10.85 11.06 -16.82
N ALA A 14 -10.22 12.20 -17.07
CA ALA A 14 -10.70 13.48 -16.58
C ALA A 14 -12.11 13.84 -17.11
N PRO A 15 -12.40 13.73 -18.41
CA PRO A 15 -13.77 13.96 -18.92
C PRO A 15 -14.81 13.00 -18.32
N LEU A 16 -14.47 11.73 -18.08
CA LEU A 16 -15.39 10.79 -17.43
C LEU A 16 -15.69 11.21 -15.99
N THR A 17 -14.68 11.72 -15.28
CA THR A 17 -14.85 12.20 -13.90
C THR A 17 -15.76 13.43 -13.83
N GLU A 18 -15.70 14.31 -14.81
CA GLU A 18 -16.45 15.58 -14.86
C GLU A 18 -17.87 15.41 -15.44
N ASP A 19 -18.12 14.38 -16.27
CA ASP A 19 -19.39 14.21 -16.98
C ASP A 19 -20.56 13.94 -16.02
N PRO A 20 -21.64 14.75 -16.05
CA PRO A 20 -22.79 14.60 -15.16
C PRO A 20 -23.61 13.34 -15.39
N ARG A 21 -23.38 12.60 -16.47
CA ARG A 21 -24.03 11.30 -16.76
C ARG A 21 -23.35 10.13 -16.05
N VAL A 22 -22.19 10.35 -15.43
CA VAL A 22 -21.47 9.34 -14.65
C VAL A 22 -21.88 9.49 -13.19
N ASP A 23 -22.49 8.47 -12.63
CA ASP A 23 -23.03 8.45 -11.27
C ASP A 23 -21.96 8.10 -10.22
N LEU A 24 -20.99 7.24 -10.60
CA LEU A 24 -19.91 6.77 -9.73
C LEU A 24 -18.59 6.76 -10.49
N VAL A 25 -17.52 7.20 -9.85
CA VAL A 25 -16.13 7.00 -10.30
C VAL A 25 -15.43 6.08 -9.30
N SER A 26 -15.01 4.89 -9.76
CA SER A 26 -14.08 4.03 -9.03
C SER A 26 -12.68 4.20 -9.63
N PHE A 27 -11.69 4.50 -8.78
CA PHE A 27 -10.34 4.81 -9.22
C PHE A 27 -9.28 4.16 -8.33
N THR A 28 -8.31 3.50 -8.98
CA THR A 28 -7.09 3.02 -8.35
C THR A 28 -5.90 3.80 -8.88
N GLY A 29 -5.06 4.35 -7.99
CA GLY A 29 -3.86 5.08 -8.40
C GLY A 29 -3.24 5.94 -7.31
N GLY A 30 -2.46 6.96 -7.70
CA GLY A 30 -1.74 7.81 -6.75
C GLY A 30 -2.63 8.83 -6.05
N LEU A 31 -2.27 9.18 -4.81
CA LEU A 31 -2.99 10.13 -3.93
C LEU A 31 -3.28 11.48 -4.59
N VAL A 32 -2.32 12.03 -5.34
CA VAL A 32 -2.49 13.32 -6.03
C VAL A 32 -3.63 13.26 -7.05
N THR A 33 -3.72 12.18 -7.82
CA THR A 33 -4.80 11.97 -8.79
C THR A 33 -6.13 11.72 -8.08
N GLY A 34 -6.16 10.93 -7.02
CA GLY A 34 -7.37 10.70 -6.22
C GLY A 34 -7.97 12.02 -5.69
N ARG A 35 -7.14 12.92 -5.16
CA ARG A 35 -7.57 14.26 -4.72
C ARG A 35 -8.17 15.09 -5.86
N ARG A 36 -7.59 15.03 -7.07
CA ARG A 36 -8.12 15.73 -8.26
C ARG A 36 -9.48 15.16 -8.67
N ILE A 37 -9.64 13.85 -8.64
CA ILE A 37 -10.91 13.17 -8.93
C ILE A 37 -12.01 13.59 -7.94
N MET A 38 -11.71 13.62 -6.64
CA MET A 38 -12.65 14.11 -5.62
C MET A 38 -13.11 15.54 -5.92
N ALA A 39 -12.17 16.43 -6.25
CA ALA A 39 -12.48 17.82 -6.56
C ALA A 39 -13.33 17.96 -7.83
N ALA A 40 -13.03 17.16 -8.87
CA ALA A 40 -13.76 17.17 -10.13
C ALA A 40 -15.17 16.55 -10.02
N ALA A 41 -15.37 15.59 -9.12
CA ALA A 41 -16.65 14.95 -8.86
C ALA A 41 -17.61 15.81 -8.02
N ALA A 42 -17.08 16.72 -7.20
CA ALA A 42 -17.86 17.53 -6.26
C ALA A 42 -19.00 18.35 -6.88
N PRO A 43 -18.86 19.02 -8.05
CA PRO A 43 -19.93 19.81 -8.65
C PRO A 43 -21.22 19.03 -8.96
N THR A 44 -21.11 17.73 -9.23
CA THR A 44 -22.25 16.87 -9.52
C THR A 44 -22.67 15.98 -8.35
N VAL A 45 -21.95 16.07 -7.22
CA VAL A 45 -22.16 15.25 -6.00
C VAL A 45 -22.13 13.74 -6.30
N LYS A 46 -21.42 13.33 -7.36
CA LYS A 46 -21.34 11.91 -7.73
C LYS A 46 -20.52 11.11 -6.71
N LYS A 47 -20.83 9.85 -6.58
CA LYS A 47 -20.05 8.93 -5.75
C LYS A 47 -18.62 8.78 -6.28
N VAL A 48 -17.70 8.59 -5.36
CA VAL A 48 -16.29 8.28 -5.67
C VAL A 48 -15.83 7.16 -4.74
N ALA A 49 -15.28 6.09 -5.29
CA ALA A 49 -14.55 5.05 -4.58
C ALA A 49 -13.06 5.17 -4.95
N LEU A 50 -12.19 5.25 -3.98
CA LEU A 50 -10.76 5.50 -4.19
C LEU A 50 -9.91 4.43 -3.52
N GLU A 51 -9.11 3.74 -4.33
CA GLU A 51 -8.03 2.85 -3.92
C GLU A 51 -6.70 3.54 -4.22
N LEU A 52 -6.04 4.06 -3.18
CA LEU A 52 -4.85 4.88 -3.33
C LEU A 52 -3.62 4.18 -2.73
N GLY A 53 -2.50 4.90 -2.66
CA GLY A 53 -1.25 4.36 -2.19
C GLY A 53 -1.22 4.01 -0.70
N GLY A 54 -0.13 3.36 -0.30
CA GLY A 54 0.14 2.97 1.07
C GLY A 54 1.61 3.10 1.44
N LYS A 55 1.87 3.23 2.73
CA LYS A 55 3.18 3.03 3.36
C LYS A 55 2.98 2.02 4.48
N ASN A 56 2.81 0.78 4.07
CA ASN A 56 2.22 -0.27 4.90
C ASN A 56 3.23 -0.82 5.90
N PRO A 57 2.91 -0.80 7.21
CA PRO A 57 3.77 -1.36 8.24
C PRO A 57 3.76 -2.89 8.19
N ASN A 58 4.94 -3.48 8.28
CA ASN A 58 5.16 -4.89 8.48
C ASN A 58 5.88 -5.05 9.82
N ILE A 59 5.16 -5.49 10.87
CA ILE A 59 5.62 -5.48 12.26
C ILE A 59 6.10 -6.87 12.64
N VAL A 60 7.35 -7.01 13.07
CA VAL A 60 7.96 -8.28 13.45
C VAL A 60 8.39 -8.25 14.91
N PHE A 61 7.70 -9.02 15.76
CA PHE A 61 8.05 -9.22 17.16
C PHE A 61 9.17 -10.26 17.31
N ALA A 62 9.90 -10.21 18.40
CA ALA A 62 11.05 -11.09 18.66
C ALA A 62 10.70 -12.58 18.71
N ASP A 63 9.45 -12.91 19.04
CA ASP A 63 8.93 -14.29 19.08
C ASP A 63 8.36 -14.80 17.71
N ALA A 64 8.43 -14.01 16.66
CA ALA A 64 8.00 -14.43 15.33
C ALA A 64 8.81 -15.65 14.83
N ASP A 65 8.19 -16.49 13.98
CA ASP A 65 8.95 -17.49 13.25
C ASP A 65 9.95 -16.79 12.31
N PHE A 66 11.22 -16.88 12.66
CA PHE A 66 12.29 -16.09 12.06
C PHE A 66 12.40 -16.29 10.55
N GLU A 67 12.47 -17.56 10.12
CA GLU A 67 12.69 -17.89 8.71
C GLU A 67 11.50 -17.43 7.85
N THR A 68 10.29 -17.70 8.32
CA THR A 68 9.06 -17.30 7.65
C THR A 68 8.92 -15.78 7.60
N ALA A 69 9.19 -15.09 8.71
CA ALA A 69 9.06 -13.62 8.78
C ALA A 69 10.05 -12.91 7.85
N VAL A 70 11.31 -13.39 7.74
CA VAL A 70 12.31 -12.86 6.80
C VAL A 70 11.87 -13.09 5.35
N ASP A 71 11.43 -14.28 5.01
CA ASP A 71 11.00 -14.63 3.65
C ASP A 71 9.81 -13.76 3.20
N TYR A 72 8.82 -13.65 4.06
CA TYR A 72 7.65 -12.80 3.80
C TYR A 72 7.97 -11.30 3.82
N ALA A 73 8.93 -10.84 4.61
CA ALA A 73 9.35 -9.43 4.57
C ALA A 73 9.97 -9.07 3.21
N LEU A 74 10.74 -9.98 2.62
CA LEU A 74 11.28 -9.82 1.27
C LEU A 74 10.16 -9.81 0.22
N MET A 75 9.25 -10.80 0.28
CA MET A 75 8.12 -10.89 -0.63
C MET A 75 7.21 -9.65 -0.53
N ALA A 76 6.91 -9.21 0.69
CA ALA A 76 6.02 -8.08 0.95
C ALA A 76 6.44 -6.78 0.24
N VAL A 77 7.74 -6.58 0.04
CA VAL A 77 8.24 -5.33 -0.54
C VAL A 77 8.83 -5.50 -1.93
N PHE A 78 9.49 -6.63 -2.25
CA PHE A 78 10.22 -6.75 -3.52
C PHE A 78 9.42 -7.44 -4.63
N LEU A 79 8.27 -8.02 -4.31
CA LEU A 79 7.32 -8.50 -5.31
C LEU A 79 6.98 -7.38 -6.30
N HIS A 80 6.96 -7.69 -7.60
CA HIS A 80 6.73 -6.72 -8.68
C HIS A 80 7.63 -5.48 -8.61
N SER A 81 8.87 -5.63 -8.13
CA SER A 81 9.83 -4.54 -7.96
C SER A 81 9.29 -3.42 -7.05
N GLY A 82 8.51 -3.78 -6.04
CA GLY A 82 7.90 -2.85 -5.09
C GLY A 82 6.75 -2.01 -5.64
N GLN A 83 6.33 -2.25 -6.87
CA GLN A 83 5.24 -1.49 -7.53
C GLN A 83 3.86 -2.07 -7.17
N VAL A 84 3.60 -2.17 -5.86
CA VAL A 84 2.35 -2.69 -5.28
C VAL A 84 1.86 -1.71 -4.22
N CYS A 85 0.60 -1.30 -4.29
CA CYS A 85 0.01 -0.35 -3.34
C CYS A 85 0.04 -0.86 -1.89
N SER A 86 -0.07 -2.18 -1.70
CA SER A 86 0.04 -2.83 -0.39
C SER A 86 1.45 -3.26 -0.01
N ALA A 87 2.49 -2.89 -0.77
CA ALA A 87 3.86 -3.28 -0.43
C ALA A 87 4.19 -3.00 1.04
N GLY A 88 4.75 -3.99 1.74
CA GLY A 88 5.23 -3.86 3.13
C GLY A 88 6.54 -3.09 3.20
N ALA A 89 6.53 -1.90 2.59
CA ALA A 89 7.72 -1.08 2.37
C ALA A 89 8.26 -0.41 3.65
N ARG A 90 7.58 -0.61 4.78
CA ARG A 90 7.94 -0.08 6.08
C ARG A 90 8.01 -1.23 7.10
N LEU A 91 9.20 -1.73 7.37
CA LEU A 91 9.47 -2.83 8.28
C LEU A 91 9.76 -2.28 9.68
N LEU A 92 8.98 -2.73 10.67
CA LEU A 92 9.19 -2.43 12.08
C LEU A 92 9.67 -3.72 12.75
N VAL A 93 10.88 -3.73 13.30
CA VAL A 93 11.46 -4.91 13.97
C VAL A 93 11.69 -4.61 15.44
N GLN A 94 11.28 -5.54 16.32
CA GLN A 94 11.54 -5.40 17.75
C GLN A 94 13.05 -5.37 18.06
N ASP A 95 13.48 -4.48 18.95
CA ASP A 95 14.88 -4.20 19.25
C ASP A 95 15.73 -5.46 19.43
N GLU A 96 15.22 -6.43 20.19
CA GLU A 96 15.94 -7.67 20.51
C GLU A 96 16.23 -8.55 19.28
N LEU A 97 15.43 -8.43 18.23
CA LEU A 97 15.53 -9.22 17.01
C LEU A 97 16.23 -8.48 15.88
N HIS A 98 16.25 -7.15 15.94
CA HIS A 98 16.54 -6.25 14.84
C HIS A 98 17.82 -6.60 14.07
N ASP A 99 18.96 -6.61 14.73
CA ASP A 99 20.24 -6.74 14.03
C ASP A 99 20.35 -8.07 13.27
N ARG A 100 19.98 -9.17 13.93
CA ARG A 100 19.97 -10.49 13.31
C ARG A 100 18.97 -10.56 12.15
N PHE A 101 17.80 -9.95 12.28
CA PHE A 101 16.76 -9.98 11.27
C PHE A 101 17.18 -9.18 10.02
N VAL A 102 17.71 -7.97 10.23
CA VAL A 102 18.14 -7.09 9.15
C VAL A 102 19.33 -7.68 8.42
N ASP A 103 20.32 -8.25 9.12
CA ASP A 103 21.47 -8.89 8.49
C ASP A 103 21.07 -10.04 7.56
N GLU A 104 20.17 -10.92 7.99
CA GLU A 104 19.67 -12.03 7.16
C GLU A 104 18.82 -11.50 5.99
N LEU A 105 17.94 -10.53 6.24
CA LEU A 105 17.12 -9.92 5.21
C LEU A 105 17.98 -9.27 4.12
N VAL A 106 19.01 -8.51 4.50
CA VAL A 106 19.97 -7.87 3.57
C VAL A 106 20.72 -8.91 2.76
N ALA A 107 21.22 -9.99 3.41
CA ALA A 107 21.90 -11.06 2.74
C ALA A 107 21.02 -11.75 1.68
N ARG A 108 19.73 -11.93 1.95
CA ARG A 108 18.76 -12.49 0.97
C ARG A 108 18.37 -11.48 -0.11
N ALA A 109 18.14 -10.22 0.25
CA ALA A 109 17.80 -9.15 -0.69
C ALA A 109 18.90 -8.97 -1.75
N GLY A 110 20.16 -9.01 -1.35
CA GLY A 110 21.32 -8.91 -2.26
C GLY A 110 21.45 -10.08 -3.26
N ARG A 111 20.74 -11.20 -3.03
CA ARG A 111 20.70 -12.34 -3.96
C ARG A 111 19.52 -12.32 -4.93
N ILE A 112 18.61 -11.37 -4.81
CA ILE A 112 17.46 -11.22 -5.72
C ILE A 112 18.00 -10.83 -7.10
N LYS A 113 17.93 -11.75 -8.05
CA LYS A 113 18.41 -11.51 -9.41
C LYS A 113 17.44 -10.62 -10.18
N LEU A 114 17.98 -9.56 -10.75
CA LEU A 114 17.27 -8.72 -11.71
C LEU A 114 17.31 -9.35 -13.10
N GLY A 115 16.25 -9.18 -13.88
CA GLY A 115 16.24 -9.68 -15.26
C GLY A 115 14.90 -9.48 -15.95
N GLY A 116 14.87 -9.85 -17.23
CA GLY A 116 13.70 -9.74 -18.08
C GLY A 116 12.66 -10.85 -17.85
N PRO A 117 11.47 -10.74 -18.45
CA PRO A 117 10.37 -11.66 -18.20
C PRO A 117 10.58 -13.08 -18.73
N PHE A 118 11.60 -13.30 -19.56
CA PHE A 118 11.95 -14.59 -20.16
C PHE A 118 13.19 -15.24 -19.53
N GLU A 119 13.78 -14.63 -18.50
CA GLU A 119 14.88 -15.19 -17.75
C GLU A 119 14.34 -16.01 -16.59
N GLU A 120 14.53 -17.34 -16.62
CA GLU A 120 13.93 -18.29 -15.67
C GLU A 120 14.32 -18.06 -14.21
N ASP A 121 15.52 -17.56 -13.95
CA ASP A 121 16.06 -17.29 -12.63
C ASP A 121 15.91 -15.83 -12.17
N ALA A 122 15.41 -14.94 -13.01
CA ALA A 122 15.06 -13.58 -12.61
C ALA A 122 13.92 -13.58 -11.58
N ARG A 123 14.05 -12.72 -10.57
CA ARG A 123 13.08 -12.58 -9.47
C ARG A 123 12.54 -11.16 -9.33
N SER A 124 13.19 -10.18 -9.96
CA SER A 124 12.73 -8.81 -9.98
C SER A 124 12.95 -8.20 -11.37
N GLY A 125 11.90 -7.60 -11.91
CA GLY A 125 11.88 -6.96 -13.22
C GLY A 125 12.22 -5.47 -13.14
N PRO A 126 12.06 -4.74 -14.29
CA PRO A 126 12.27 -3.30 -14.32
C PRO A 126 11.13 -2.53 -13.69
N LEU A 127 11.37 -1.28 -13.34
CA LEU A 127 10.35 -0.29 -13.05
C LEU A 127 9.61 0.10 -14.33
N ILE A 128 8.44 0.73 -14.18
CA ILE A 128 7.54 1.04 -15.31
C ILE A 128 8.12 2.04 -16.31
N SER A 129 9.05 2.91 -15.90
CA SER A 129 9.63 3.95 -16.75
C SER A 129 10.96 4.51 -16.20
N ALA A 130 11.72 5.17 -17.07
CA ALA A 130 12.92 5.90 -16.67
C ALA A 130 12.60 6.97 -15.61
N ALA A 131 11.57 7.77 -15.84
CA ALA A 131 11.16 8.83 -14.92
C ALA A 131 10.80 8.27 -13.51
N HIS A 132 10.19 7.08 -13.46
CA HIS A 132 9.89 6.44 -12.19
C HIS A 132 11.16 5.90 -11.50
N ARG A 133 12.09 5.32 -12.26
CA ARG A 133 13.39 4.90 -11.73
C ARG A 133 14.14 6.10 -11.13
N ASP A 134 14.19 7.21 -11.86
CA ASP A 134 14.86 8.43 -11.42
C ASP A 134 14.23 8.99 -10.13
N LYS A 135 12.89 8.90 -10.02
CA LYS A 135 12.16 9.26 -8.79
C LYS A 135 12.55 8.35 -7.61
N VAL A 136 12.63 7.04 -7.82
CA VAL A 136 13.03 6.07 -6.78
C VAL A 136 14.46 6.31 -6.33
N GLU A 137 15.37 6.56 -7.27
CA GLU A 137 16.78 6.86 -6.99
C GLU A 137 16.93 8.16 -6.15
N ALA A 138 16.23 9.23 -6.55
CA ALA A 138 16.20 10.48 -5.80
C ALA A 138 15.63 10.30 -4.38
N TYR A 139 14.58 9.52 -4.25
CA TYR A 139 13.95 9.18 -2.98
C TYR A 139 14.92 8.44 -2.02
N VAL A 140 15.69 7.49 -2.52
CA VAL A 140 16.73 6.79 -1.74
C VAL A 140 17.85 7.74 -1.33
N ALA A 141 18.31 8.59 -2.26
CA ALA A 141 19.34 9.58 -1.98
C ALA A 141 18.91 10.58 -0.89
N GLU A 142 17.65 11.02 -0.91
CA GLU A 142 17.08 11.90 0.12
C GLU A 142 17.06 11.20 1.49
N GLY A 143 16.62 9.95 1.58
CA GLY A 143 16.62 9.20 2.83
C GLY A 143 18.01 9.02 3.43
N ILE A 144 19.02 8.76 2.61
CA ILE A 144 20.41 8.68 3.05
C ILE A 144 20.89 10.06 3.57
N ALA A 145 20.53 11.14 2.89
CA ALA A 145 20.86 12.50 3.32
C ALA A 145 20.17 12.90 4.62
N GLU A 146 18.99 12.35 4.90
CA GLU A 146 18.25 12.51 6.17
C GLU A 146 18.81 11.63 7.31
N GLY A 147 19.75 10.73 7.02
CA GLY A 147 20.44 9.91 8.02
C GLY A 147 20.11 8.42 8.02
N ALA A 148 19.30 7.93 7.07
CA ALA A 148 19.09 6.50 6.92
C ALA A 148 20.39 5.77 6.52
N VAL A 149 20.59 4.58 7.04
CA VAL A 149 21.76 3.75 6.79
C VAL A 149 21.48 2.81 5.62
N LEU A 150 22.15 3.02 4.48
CA LEU A 150 22.05 2.11 3.35
C LEU A 150 22.73 0.78 3.67
N ARG A 151 21.95 -0.32 3.62
CA ARG A 151 22.44 -1.68 3.90
C ARG A 151 22.70 -2.49 2.62
N CYS A 152 21.90 -2.29 1.56
CA CYS A 152 22.13 -2.87 0.23
C CYS A 152 21.36 -2.09 -0.84
N GLY A 153 21.72 -2.30 -2.11
CA GLY A 153 21.12 -1.59 -3.25
C GLY A 153 21.55 -0.13 -3.35
N GLY A 154 20.62 0.77 -3.56
CA GLY A 154 20.82 2.22 -3.51
C GLY A 154 21.39 2.87 -4.76
N ALA A 155 21.80 2.09 -5.77
CA ALA A 155 22.32 2.58 -7.04
C ALA A 155 21.81 1.71 -8.20
N ARG A 156 21.89 2.23 -9.42
CA ARG A 156 21.58 1.45 -10.62
C ARG A 156 22.53 0.26 -10.77
N PRO A 157 22.06 -0.87 -11.32
CA PRO A 157 22.94 -2.00 -11.56
C PRO A 157 24.02 -1.64 -12.62
N ASP A 158 25.24 -2.11 -12.39
CA ASP A 158 26.37 -1.91 -13.32
C ASP A 158 26.42 -2.96 -14.44
N ASP A 159 25.50 -3.94 -14.44
CA ASP A 159 25.43 -5.01 -15.44
C ASP A 159 25.02 -4.43 -16.81
N PRO A 160 25.88 -4.53 -17.84
CA PRO A 160 25.55 -4.07 -19.19
C PRO A 160 24.29 -4.72 -19.78
N ALA A 161 23.93 -5.94 -19.36
CA ALA A 161 22.72 -6.63 -19.82
C ALA A 161 21.44 -5.96 -19.33
N LEU A 162 21.52 -5.15 -18.28
CA LEU A 162 20.40 -4.42 -17.68
C LEU A 162 20.36 -2.93 -18.07
N ALA A 163 21.35 -2.45 -18.83
CA ALA A 163 21.54 -1.02 -19.10
C ALA A 163 20.37 -0.36 -19.85
N ASP A 164 19.75 -1.10 -20.77
CA ASP A 164 18.62 -0.61 -21.58
C ASP A 164 17.26 -0.67 -20.86
N GLY A 165 17.21 -1.29 -19.66
CA GLY A 165 16.00 -1.40 -18.86
C GLY A 165 15.95 -0.38 -17.73
N PHE A 166 14.77 -0.25 -17.12
CA PHE A 166 14.56 0.66 -15.97
C PHE A 166 14.77 -0.07 -14.64
N TYR A 167 15.83 -0.88 -14.56
CA TYR A 167 16.11 -1.69 -13.38
C TYR A 167 16.61 -0.85 -12.21
N TYR A 168 16.16 -1.24 -11.02
CA TYR A 168 16.64 -0.73 -9.75
C TYR A 168 16.67 -1.89 -8.74
N PRO A 169 17.78 -2.12 -8.03
CA PRO A 169 17.93 -3.29 -7.18
C PRO A 169 17.12 -3.16 -5.90
N PRO A 170 16.79 -4.29 -5.25
CA PRO A 170 16.32 -4.31 -3.88
C PRO A 170 17.20 -3.44 -2.99
N THR A 171 16.57 -2.46 -2.34
CA THR A 171 17.27 -1.45 -1.54
C THR A 171 16.71 -1.47 -0.12
N VAL A 172 17.60 -1.58 0.86
CA VAL A 172 17.26 -1.58 2.29
C VAL A 172 17.92 -0.38 2.95
N LEU A 173 17.08 0.46 3.55
CA LEU A 173 17.47 1.60 4.38
C LEU A 173 17.15 1.28 5.83
N ASP A 174 18.15 1.25 6.68
CA ASP A 174 18.05 0.94 8.09
C ASP A 174 18.17 2.20 8.96
N GLU A 175 17.94 2.06 10.28
CA GLU A 175 17.97 3.15 11.26
C GLU A 175 17.06 4.33 10.86
N CYS A 176 15.92 4.01 10.25
CA CYS A 176 14.99 5.02 9.79
C CYS A 176 14.14 5.57 10.95
N ALA A 177 13.86 6.87 10.90
CA ALA A 177 12.97 7.55 11.83
C ALA A 177 11.70 8.04 11.12
N THR A 178 10.59 8.14 11.85
CA THR A 178 9.28 8.58 11.32
C THR A 178 9.27 10.00 10.74
N SER A 179 10.30 10.81 11.05
CA SER A 179 10.49 12.14 10.45
C SER A 179 11.01 12.12 9.02
N MET A 180 11.67 11.02 8.60
CA MET A 180 12.32 10.91 7.29
C MET A 180 11.30 10.79 6.17
N SER A 181 11.59 11.41 5.03
CA SER A 181 10.74 11.35 3.82
C SER A 181 10.54 9.92 3.34
N VAL A 182 11.59 9.10 3.40
CA VAL A 182 11.56 7.68 3.01
C VAL A 182 10.64 6.81 3.88
N VAL A 183 10.29 7.24 5.09
CA VAL A 183 9.31 6.58 5.96
C VAL A 183 7.90 7.10 5.71
N ARG A 184 7.76 8.37 5.35
CA ARG A 184 6.47 9.05 5.23
C ARG A 184 5.83 8.88 3.86
N ASP A 185 6.64 8.89 2.80
CA ASP A 185 6.17 8.90 1.42
C ASP A 185 6.19 7.51 0.78
N GLU A 186 5.32 7.30 -0.19
CA GLU A 186 5.28 6.09 -0.99
C GLU A 186 6.29 6.20 -2.14
N SER A 187 7.31 5.31 -2.14
CA SER A 187 8.28 5.22 -3.25
C SER A 187 7.68 4.56 -4.49
N PHE A 188 6.83 3.55 -4.29
CA PHE A 188 6.31 2.65 -5.32
C PHE A 188 7.44 1.97 -6.11
N GLY A 189 8.49 1.55 -5.39
CA GLY A 189 9.70 0.91 -5.91
C GLY A 189 10.29 -0.08 -4.91
N PRO A 190 11.38 -0.79 -5.27
CA PRO A 190 11.95 -1.85 -4.46
C PRO A 190 12.80 -1.29 -3.29
N VAL A 191 12.16 -0.49 -2.43
CA VAL A 191 12.81 0.21 -1.31
C VAL A 191 12.09 -0.13 -0.01
N LEU A 192 12.84 -0.72 0.92
CA LEU A 192 12.41 -1.06 2.26
C LEU A 192 13.05 -0.11 3.27
N THR A 193 12.25 0.48 4.13
CA THR A 193 12.72 1.21 5.31
C THR A 193 12.57 0.35 6.56
N VAL A 194 13.58 0.36 7.44
CA VAL A 194 13.57 -0.40 8.69
C VAL A 194 13.62 0.55 9.87
N GLU A 195 12.71 0.32 10.81
CA GLU A 195 12.58 1.07 12.06
C GLU A 195 12.61 0.09 13.24
N ARG A 196 13.13 0.53 14.38
CA ARG A 196 13.12 -0.25 15.63
C ARG A 196 11.91 0.08 16.48
N PHE A 197 11.38 -0.89 17.19
CA PHE A 197 10.39 -0.67 18.23
C PHE A 197 10.70 -1.49 19.49
N ARG A 198 10.24 -1.03 20.66
CA ARG A 198 10.53 -1.65 21.96
C ARG A 198 9.44 -2.61 22.43
N ASP A 199 8.19 -2.21 22.32
CA ASP A 199 7.03 -2.91 22.87
C ASP A 199 5.78 -2.76 21.98
N GLU A 200 4.65 -3.39 22.37
CA GLU A 200 3.39 -3.35 21.59
C GLU A 200 2.88 -1.93 21.37
N ASP A 201 2.98 -1.06 22.37
CA ASP A 201 2.48 0.31 22.28
C ASP A 201 3.33 1.15 21.33
N ASP A 202 4.64 0.96 21.37
CA ASP A 202 5.58 1.62 20.48
C ASP A 202 5.38 1.16 19.02
N ALA A 203 5.24 -0.16 18.80
CA ALA A 203 4.94 -0.73 17.48
C ALA A 203 3.66 -0.13 16.87
N VAL A 204 2.57 -0.10 17.64
CA VAL A 204 1.29 0.46 17.19
C VAL A 204 1.38 1.97 16.93
N ARG A 205 2.08 2.70 17.79
CA ARG A 205 2.31 4.14 17.63
C ARG A 205 3.05 4.42 16.32
N LEU A 206 4.18 3.75 16.11
CA LEU A 206 4.99 3.89 14.89
C LEU A 206 4.18 3.50 13.66
N ALA A 207 3.56 2.32 13.66
CA ALA A 207 2.79 1.83 12.53
C ALA A 207 1.65 2.77 12.09
N ASN A 208 1.01 3.44 13.05
CA ASN A 208 -0.08 4.39 12.76
C ASN A 208 0.40 5.81 12.40
N ASP A 209 1.70 6.13 12.63
CA ASP A 209 2.29 7.43 12.31
C ASP A 209 2.57 7.56 10.81
N THR A 210 1.50 7.62 10.04
CA THR A 210 1.49 7.83 8.58
C THR A 210 0.14 8.39 8.16
N VAL A 211 0.11 9.12 7.05
CA VAL A 211 -1.13 9.59 6.42
C VAL A 211 -1.89 8.47 5.73
N TYR A 212 -1.24 7.34 5.49
CA TYR A 212 -1.81 6.17 4.83
C TYR A 212 -2.48 5.20 5.81
N GLY A 213 -3.26 4.28 5.26
CA GLY A 213 -3.93 3.22 6.01
C GLY A 213 -4.51 2.15 5.09
N LEU A 214 -3.71 1.68 4.09
CA LEU A 214 -4.19 0.66 3.16
C LEU A 214 -4.14 -0.73 3.80
N ALA A 215 -2.94 -1.17 4.16
CA ALA A 215 -2.72 -2.48 4.74
C ALA A 215 -1.64 -2.46 5.83
N GLY A 216 -1.44 -3.58 6.51
CA GLY A 216 -0.35 -3.84 7.44
C GLY A 216 -0.28 -5.31 7.81
N ALA A 217 0.82 -5.73 8.46
CA ALA A 217 0.96 -7.08 8.97
C ALA A 217 1.62 -7.12 10.35
N VAL A 218 1.34 -8.20 11.08
CA VAL A 218 1.88 -8.48 12.42
C VAL A 218 2.40 -9.90 12.47
N TRP A 219 3.66 -10.07 12.84
CA TRP A 219 4.35 -11.33 12.98
C TRP A 219 4.67 -11.60 14.45
N THR A 220 4.08 -12.62 15.02
CA THR A 220 4.27 -13.07 16.40
C THR A 220 3.68 -14.48 16.59
N GLN A 221 4.24 -15.26 17.48
CA GLN A 221 3.65 -16.55 17.89
C GLN A 221 2.60 -16.41 19.01
N ASP A 222 2.51 -15.24 19.66
CA ASP A 222 1.47 -14.95 20.63
C ASP A 222 0.18 -14.50 19.94
N GLY A 223 -0.81 -15.40 19.82
CA GLY A 223 -2.10 -15.11 19.21
C GLY A 223 -2.87 -13.97 19.90
N GLY A 224 -2.70 -13.79 21.20
CA GLY A 224 -3.30 -12.66 21.95
C GLY A 224 -2.69 -11.33 21.53
N ARG A 225 -1.37 -11.26 21.44
CA ARG A 225 -0.63 -10.10 20.92
C ARG A 225 -1.04 -9.79 19.49
N ALA A 226 -1.06 -10.81 18.62
CA ALA A 226 -1.43 -10.66 17.22
C ALA A 226 -2.76 -9.90 17.07
N HIS A 227 -3.80 -10.34 17.80
CA HIS A 227 -5.12 -9.69 17.75
C HIS A 227 -5.14 -8.31 18.38
N ARG A 228 -4.47 -8.11 19.55
CA ARG A 228 -4.39 -6.78 20.19
C ARG A 228 -3.73 -5.75 19.28
N VAL A 229 -2.62 -6.10 18.65
CA VAL A 229 -1.90 -5.20 17.75
C VAL A 229 -2.69 -4.97 16.48
N ALA A 230 -3.14 -6.04 15.81
CA ALA A 230 -3.90 -5.92 14.56
C ALA A 230 -5.15 -5.04 14.69
N SER A 231 -5.91 -5.18 15.79
CA SER A 231 -7.12 -4.37 16.03
C SER A 231 -6.84 -2.89 16.28
N ARG A 232 -5.62 -2.52 16.66
CA ARG A 232 -5.19 -1.14 16.91
C ARG A 232 -4.57 -0.47 15.69
N LEU A 233 -4.26 -1.22 14.63
CA LEU A 233 -3.75 -0.66 13.38
C LEU A 233 -4.88 0.02 12.60
N ARG A 234 -4.63 1.24 12.16
CA ARG A 234 -5.58 2.03 11.36
C ARG A 234 -5.36 1.78 9.87
N ALA A 235 -5.59 0.54 9.44
CA ALA A 235 -5.47 0.06 8.07
C ALA A 235 -6.72 -0.73 7.67
N GLY A 236 -7.05 -0.74 6.38
CA GLY A 236 -8.21 -1.44 5.86
C GLY A 236 -8.08 -2.94 5.92
N THR A 237 -6.85 -3.45 5.73
CA THR A 237 -6.53 -4.88 5.85
C THR A 237 -5.32 -5.07 6.75
N VAL A 238 -5.40 -6.01 7.69
CA VAL A 238 -4.27 -6.41 8.53
C VAL A 238 -4.11 -7.92 8.48
N TRP A 239 -2.93 -8.36 8.06
CA TRP A 239 -2.58 -9.78 8.06
C TRP A 239 -1.87 -10.17 9.37
N ILE A 240 -2.07 -11.39 9.81
CA ILE A 240 -1.38 -11.97 10.96
C ILE A 240 -0.57 -13.17 10.44
N ASN A 241 0.75 -13.13 10.59
CA ASN A 241 1.69 -14.14 10.13
C ASN A 241 1.52 -14.48 8.64
N ASP A 242 1.19 -13.47 7.84
CA ASP A 242 1.00 -13.54 6.41
C ASP A 242 1.18 -12.17 5.77
N PHE A 243 1.27 -12.12 4.44
CA PHE A 243 1.27 -10.86 3.66
C PHE A 243 0.76 -11.13 2.24
N HIS A 244 -0.02 -10.19 1.68
CA HIS A 244 -0.58 -10.21 0.32
C HIS A 244 -1.71 -11.20 -0.01
N PRO A 245 -2.30 -12.03 0.87
CA PRO A 245 -3.45 -12.81 0.44
C PRO A 245 -4.66 -11.89 0.18
N TYR A 246 -5.22 -12.00 -1.02
CA TYR A 246 -6.46 -11.34 -1.43
C TYR A 246 -7.49 -12.41 -1.76
N VAL A 247 -8.68 -12.28 -1.19
CA VAL A 247 -9.78 -13.21 -1.44
C VAL A 247 -11.03 -12.44 -1.87
N PRO A 248 -11.74 -12.90 -2.91
CA PRO A 248 -12.91 -12.17 -3.42
C PRO A 248 -14.04 -11.98 -2.40
N GLN A 249 -14.06 -12.77 -1.33
CA GLN A 249 -15.08 -12.76 -0.29
C GLN A 249 -14.82 -11.73 0.81
N ALA A 250 -13.60 -11.23 0.94
CA ALA A 250 -13.22 -10.24 1.95
C ALA A 250 -13.06 -8.86 1.31
N GLU A 251 -13.54 -7.86 2.01
CA GLU A 251 -13.44 -6.46 1.59
C GLU A 251 -11.98 -6.02 1.50
N TRP A 252 -11.68 -5.28 0.45
CA TRP A 252 -10.41 -4.60 0.25
C TRP A 252 -10.63 -3.08 0.20
N GLY A 253 -9.73 -2.30 0.79
CA GLY A 253 -9.76 -0.84 0.69
C GLY A 253 -9.09 -0.14 1.84
N GLY A 254 -8.67 1.10 1.59
CA GLY A 254 -7.88 1.90 2.51
C GLY A 254 -8.71 2.66 3.56
N MET A 255 -8.00 3.10 4.59
CA MET A 255 -8.42 4.12 5.55
C MET A 255 -7.56 5.38 5.37
N LYS A 256 -7.91 6.46 6.03
CA LYS A 256 -7.17 7.74 5.99
C LYS A 256 -6.97 8.22 4.54
N GLN A 257 -5.73 8.54 4.13
CA GLN A 257 -5.46 9.02 2.78
C GLN A 257 -5.15 7.88 1.77
N SER A 258 -5.28 6.63 2.17
CA SER A 258 -5.26 5.50 1.24
C SER A 258 -6.58 5.29 0.49
N GLY A 259 -7.59 6.09 0.80
CA GLY A 259 -8.84 6.10 0.07
C GLY A 259 -10.07 5.88 0.92
N PHE A 260 -11.20 5.70 0.27
CA PHE A 260 -12.49 5.34 0.86
C PHE A 260 -13.34 4.58 -0.16
N GLY A 261 -14.42 3.95 0.33
CA GLY A 261 -15.09 2.88 -0.38
C GLY A 261 -14.40 1.53 -0.14
N ARG A 262 -14.97 0.49 -0.69
CA ARG A 262 -14.39 -0.87 -0.64
C ARG A 262 -14.50 -1.53 -2.01
N GLU A 263 -13.51 -2.36 -2.28
CA GLU A 263 -13.51 -3.34 -3.36
C GLU A 263 -13.72 -4.72 -2.76
N LEU A 264 -14.11 -5.70 -3.57
CA LEU A 264 -14.35 -7.07 -3.15
C LEU A 264 -15.43 -7.19 -2.06
N GLY A 265 -15.76 -8.40 -1.66
CA GLY A 265 -16.77 -8.68 -0.65
C GLY A 265 -18.15 -8.04 -0.92
N PRO A 266 -19.08 -8.17 0.01
CA PRO A 266 -20.40 -7.54 -0.09
C PRO A 266 -20.35 -6.00 -0.11
N ALA A 267 -19.42 -5.39 0.63
CA ALA A 267 -19.26 -3.95 0.67
C ALA A 267 -18.79 -3.37 -0.68
N GLY A 268 -17.91 -4.08 -1.41
CA GLY A 268 -17.50 -3.66 -2.74
C GLY A 268 -18.68 -3.63 -3.73
N LEU A 269 -19.59 -4.62 -3.66
CA LEU A 269 -20.82 -4.60 -4.46
C LEU A 269 -21.75 -3.44 -4.05
N ALA A 270 -21.82 -3.12 -2.77
CA ALA A 270 -22.68 -2.05 -2.26
C ALA A 270 -22.29 -0.66 -2.77
N GLU A 271 -21.00 -0.43 -3.12
CA GLU A 271 -20.57 0.83 -3.73
C GLU A 271 -21.30 1.14 -5.05
N TYR A 272 -21.67 0.13 -5.81
CA TYR A 272 -22.38 0.24 -7.09
C TYR A 272 -23.91 0.20 -6.96
N GLN A 273 -24.43 0.32 -5.73
CA GLN A 273 -25.86 0.25 -5.44
C GLN A 273 -26.34 1.50 -4.72
N GLU A 274 -27.64 1.80 -4.88
CA GLU A 274 -28.35 2.84 -4.15
C GLU A 274 -29.50 2.26 -3.35
N ALA A 275 -29.60 2.61 -2.06
CA ALA A 275 -30.70 2.24 -1.21
C ALA A 275 -31.89 3.18 -1.43
N LYS A 276 -33.07 2.62 -1.72
CA LYS A 276 -34.32 3.36 -1.79
C LYS A 276 -35.29 2.81 -0.76
N HIS A 277 -35.77 3.66 0.16
CA HIS A 277 -36.86 3.32 1.05
C HIS A 277 -38.19 3.68 0.41
N ILE A 278 -39.10 2.71 0.31
CA ILE A 278 -40.47 2.91 -0.15
C ILE A 278 -41.41 2.62 1.02
N TRP A 279 -42.08 3.66 1.51
CA TRP A 279 -43.09 3.52 2.54
C TRP A 279 -44.48 3.58 1.92
N ARG A 280 -45.34 2.60 2.22
CA ARG A 280 -46.77 2.61 1.85
C ARG A 280 -47.65 2.55 3.09
N ASN A 281 -48.44 3.59 3.32
CA ASN A 281 -49.50 3.52 4.30
C ASN A 281 -50.77 2.92 3.63
N ALA A 282 -51.11 1.69 4.02
CA ALA A 282 -52.24 0.97 3.45
C ALA A 282 -53.62 1.42 4.02
N ALA A 283 -53.64 2.16 5.14
CA ALA A 283 -54.84 2.62 5.83
C ALA A 283 -54.69 4.09 6.28
N ALA A 284 -54.28 4.95 5.34
CA ALA A 284 -54.09 6.36 5.64
C ALA A 284 -55.38 7.04 6.09
N THR A 285 -55.34 7.73 7.21
CA THR A 285 -56.44 8.56 7.75
C THR A 285 -55.98 10.02 7.80
N PRO A 286 -56.93 11.00 7.73
CA PRO A 286 -56.59 12.41 7.84
C PRO A 286 -55.83 12.71 9.14
N GLN A 287 -54.68 13.32 9.07
CA GLN A 287 -53.83 13.68 10.24
C GLN A 287 -54.37 14.93 10.98
N ARG A 288 -55.09 15.82 10.30
CA ARG A 288 -55.73 17.05 10.86
C ARG A 288 -54.77 17.93 11.67
N TRP A 289 -53.56 18.03 11.27
CA TRP A 289 -52.52 18.80 11.98
C TRP A 289 -52.75 20.31 12.00
N PHE A 290 -53.62 20.82 11.12
CA PHE A 290 -53.87 22.26 10.93
C PHE A 290 -55.33 22.61 11.06
N GLU A 291 -56.16 21.78 11.69
CA GLU A 291 -57.55 22.06 12.05
C GLU A 291 -57.72 22.63 13.46
#